data_2f11f5e6da16fcf067606fefdffd9ef2
#
_entry.id   2f11f5e6da16fcf067606fefdffd9ef2
#
_cell.length_a   1.000
_cell.length_b   1.000
_cell.length_c   1.000
_cell.angle_alpha   90.00
_cell.angle_beta   90.00
_cell.angle_gamma   90.00
#
_symmetry.space_group_name_H-M   'P 1'
#
loop_
_entity.id
_entity.type
_entity.pdbx_description
1 polymer ?
#
loop_
_entity_poly.entity_id
_entity_poly.type
_entity_poly.pdbx_seq_one_letter_code
_entity_poly.pdbx_strand_id
1 'polypeptide(L)'
;MSIRKLLLLGLLLALILPAQALAGGSTPPGWQKKIDRALQQVVKQNNAAQRVIIRAVPGQEAFVKGLVNGKGKIKADHELIGAFSAVVNSKDLEALASSDAVASVSIDAKVGGAQLEGNAAAAAASYTLRETLGLNATSPTGAHVGVAVIDSGIAPSAEFGSRITAFFDFTRGGTWTRPYDDYGHGTHVAGLIAGNGSLSGGQYQGVAPGARLIGLKVLNSQGAGFASDIISALEFAIRNKALLGIDVINMSLGHPIYESATTDPLVLAVNQAAAHGIVVVVSAGNIGINKATGQVGYAGITSPGNALGAITVGAAITQDTPARSDDAVADYSSRGPTWLDALAKPDIVAPGHHMVSATTTDCTLYRQYPQIRVTTSTGNKMLRLNGTSMAAGVASGAAAVLIDSYKREHLYARLTPTQVKAILEFTAIPVVGANVLAQGTGELNVAGAMALAANLDFSAAGSKLLYGVNESTVIGGELGLWANKIIWTRNAVLGGNIIWGDNIVWSEVEGDGDNIVWGEVEGDGDNIVWGEVDEDNIVWGESDLENIVWGECDLDNIVWGEADLENIVWGENIVWGESLLDNIIWGEMILAEDDLDNIVWGESVLILGGVL
;
A
#
# COMPACT_ATOMS: atom_id res chain seq x y z
N MET A 1 -9.97 19.87 59.88
CA MET A 1 -9.75 20.04 58.44
C MET A 1 -9.81 18.66 57.81
N SER A 2 -10.79 18.37 56.96
CA SER A 2 -11.05 17.02 56.48
C SER A 2 -10.11 16.64 55.36
N ILE A 3 -9.73 15.35 55.29
CA ILE A 3 -8.84 14.74 54.28
C ILE A 3 -9.23 15.12 52.84
N ARG A 4 -10.49 15.45 52.57
CA ARG A 4 -10.96 15.95 51.26
C ARG A 4 -10.40 17.33 50.83
N LYS A 5 -10.05 18.20 51.81
CA LYS A 5 -9.43 19.51 51.52
C LYS A 5 -7.93 19.43 51.24
N LEU A 6 -7.24 18.39 51.74
CA LEU A 6 -5.83 18.15 51.41
C LEU A 6 -5.67 17.52 50.02
N LEU A 7 -6.63 16.71 49.55
CA LEU A 7 -6.60 16.15 48.19
C LEU A 7 -6.90 17.19 47.10
N LEU A 8 -7.77 18.17 47.40
CA LEU A 8 -8.04 19.28 46.49
C LEU A 8 -6.88 20.29 46.39
N LEU A 9 -6.11 20.48 47.47
CA LEU A 9 -4.91 21.34 47.42
C LEU A 9 -3.74 20.65 46.73
N GLY A 10 -3.66 19.32 46.76
CA GLY A 10 -2.66 18.54 46.05
C GLY A 10 -2.91 18.49 44.52
N LEU A 11 -4.18 18.52 44.09
CA LEU A 11 -4.52 18.57 42.64
C LEU A 11 -4.33 19.97 42.07
N LEU A 12 -4.50 21.05 42.84
CA LEU A 12 -4.25 22.43 42.34
C LEU A 12 -2.77 22.81 42.29
N LEU A 13 -1.88 22.11 43.03
CA LEU A 13 -0.42 22.34 42.92
C LEU A 13 0.24 21.52 41.78
N ALA A 14 -0.43 20.51 41.22
CA ALA A 14 0.06 19.74 40.09
C ALA A 14 -0.22 20.41 38.72
N LEU A 15 -1.03 21.50 38.71
CA LEU A 15 -1.38 22.25 37.50
C LEU A 15 -0.59 23.56 37.30
N ILE A 16 0.43 23.83 38.15
CA ILE A 16 1.37 24.94 37.97
C ILE A 16 2.78 24.39 37.82
N LEU A 17 3.00 23.54 36.83
CA LEU A 17 4.29 23.41 36.18
C LEU A 17 4.26 24.37 34.99
N PRO A 18 5.27 25.27 34.84
CA PRO A 18 5.25 26.22 33.75
C PRO A 18 5.34 25.47 32.43
N ALA A 19 4.40 25.76 31.53
CA ALA A 19 4.40 25.35 30.13
C ALA A 19 5.61 25.87 29.33
N GLN A 20 6.78 26.07 29.95
CA GLN A 20 8.00 26.58 29.33
C GLN A 20 9.04 25.51 29.02
N ALA A 21 8.73 24.22 29.14
CA ALA A 21 9.67 23.14 28.82
C ALA A 21 9.42 22.46 27.45
N LEU A 22 8.45 22.92 26.66
CA LEU A 22 8.20 22.38 25.30
C LEU A 22 8.38 23.42 24.17
N ALA A 23 8.69 24.65 24.47
CA ALA A 23 8.99 25.68 23.45
C ALA A 23 10.50 25.85 23.29
N GLY A 24 11.13 24.95 22.57
CA GLY A 24 12.58 24.97 22.27
C GLY A 24 13.00 23.99 21.18
N GLY A 25 12.07 23.48 20.40
CA GLY A 25 12.40 22.79 19.17
C GLY A 25 12.85 23.83 18.14
N SER A 26 14.17 24.06 17.99
CA SER A 26 14.71 24.77 16.84
C SER A 26 14.20 24.06 15.59
N THR A 27 13.52 24.80 14.69
CA THR A 27 13.13 24.31 13.36
C THR A 27 14.33 23.53 12.77
N PRO A 28 14.16 22.28 12.36
CA PRO A 28 15.28 21.49 11.85
C PRO A 28 15.91 22.27 10.68
N PRO A 29 17.25 22.32 10.58
CA PRO A 29 17.92 22.97 9.46
C PRO A 29 17.36 22.43 8.14
N GLY A 30 17.15 23.29 7.14
CA GLY A 30 16.49 22.94 5.87
C GLY A 30 17.07 21.69 5.16
N TRP A 31 18.37 21.39 5.36
CA TRP A 31 19.00 20.19 4.83
C TRP A 31 18.46 18.89 5.48
N GLN A 32 18.00 18.91 6.74
CA GLN A 32 17.46 17.73 7.42
C GLN A 32 16.12 17.29 6.82
N LYS A 33 15.33 18.22 6.28
CA LYS A 33 14.07 17.91 5.57
C LYS A 33 14.32 17.16 4.24
N LYS A 34 15.53 17.27 3.67
CA LYS A 34 15.91 16.61 2.40
C LYS A 34 16.58 15.25 2.59
N ILE A 35 16.84 14.82 3.81
CA ILE A 35 17.50 13.54 4.16
C ILE A 35 16.49 12.65 4.87
N ASP A 36 16.37 11.39 4.44
CA ASP A 36 15.49 10.42 5.08
C ASP A 36 15.88 10.15 6.56
N ARG A 37 14.96 9.56 7.32
CA ARG A 37 15.14 9.30 8.75
C ARG A 37 16.29 8.34 9.06
N ALA A 38 16.58 7.38 8.18
CA ALA A 38 17.69 6.44 8.36
C ALA A 38 19.04 7.17 8.23
N LEU A 39 19.18 8.02 7.22
CA LEU A 39 20.39 8.83 7.03
C LEU A 39 20.57 9.89 8.11
N GLN A 40 19.49 10.50 8.64
CA GLN A 40 19.58 11.43 9.77
C GLN A 40 20.25 10.81 11.01
N GLN A 41 20.02 9.51 11.25
CA GLN A 41 20.68 8.79 12.34
C GLN A 41 22.17 8.55 12.04
N VAL A 42 22.51 8.26 10.79
CA VAL A 42 23.88 7.97 10.36
C VAL A 42 24.77 9.22 10.34
N VAL A 43 24.21 10.37 9.93
CA VAL A 43 24.94 11.66 9.96
C VAL A 43 25.44 11.96 11.38
N LYS A 44 24.67 11.60 12.40
CA LYS A 44 25.07 11.79 13.82
C LYS A 44 26.21 10.86 14.27
N GLN A 45 26.45 9.74 13.58
CA GLN A 45 27.41 8.71 14.00
C GLN A 45 28.80 8.84 13.37
N ASN A 46 29.03 9.74 12.45
CA ASN A 46 30.27 10.15 11.76
C ASN A 46 31.23 9.04 11.26
N ASN A 47 31.60 9.10 9.95
CA ASN A 47 32.72 8.43 9.28
C ASN A 47 32.52 7.07 8.60
N ALA A 48 31.33 6.68 8.21
CA ALA A 48 31.18 5.52 7.32
C ALA A 48 30.75 5.93 5.90
N ALA A 49 31.20 5.21 4.88
CA ALA A 49 30.68 5.34 3.52
C ALA A 49 29.23 4.81 3.47
N GLN A 50 28.32 5.62 2.96
CA GLN A 50 26.90 5.31 2.84
C GLN A 50 26.50 5.12 1.38
N ARG A 51 25.69 4.10 1.11
CA ARG A 51 24.99 3.98 -0.15
C ARG A 51 23.76 4.86 -0.09
N VAL A 52 23.60 5.74 -1.07
CA VAL A 52 22.50 6.70 -1.13
C VAL A 52 21.91 6.77 -2.53
N ILE A 53 20.65 7.19 -2.60
CA ILE A 53 19.99 7.60 -3.82
C ILE A 53 19.77 9.10 -3.71
N ILE A 54 20.31 9.87 -4.65
CA ILE A 54 20.26 11.33 -4.65
C ILE A 54 19.35 11.77 -5.78
N ARG A 55 18.29 12.48 -5.45
CA ARG A 55 17.37 13.08 -6.41
C ARG A 55 17.74 14.55 -6.61
N ALA A 56 17.90 14.94 -7.84
CA ALA A 56 18.16 16.32 -8.23
C ALA A 56 16.85 17.07 -8.51
N VAL A 57 16.88 18.39 -8.32
CA VAL A 57 15.87 19.28 -8.88
C VAL A 57 15.92 19.15 -10.40
N PRO A 58 14.78 19.11 -11.12
CA PRO A 58 14.76 18.94 -12.56
C PRO A 58 15.70 19.91 -13.30
N GLY A 59 16.55 19.37 -14.17
CA GLY A 59 17.56 20.11 -14.92
C GLY A 59 18.88 20.37 -14.17
N GLN A 60 18.99 19.93 -12.90
CA GLN A 60 20.22 20.10 -12.09
C GLN A 60 21.03 18.81 -11.94
N GLU A 61 20.66 17.73 -12.64
CA GLU A 61 21.24 16.39 -12.47
C GLU A 61 22.76 16.39 -12.72
N ALA A 62 23.22 17.06 -13.79
CA ALA A 62 24.63 17.15 -14.12
C ALA A 62 25.43 17.93 -13.05
N PHE A 63 24.85 19.01 -12.51
CA PHE A 63 25.46 19.80 -11.45
C PHE A 63 25.57 18.98 -10.16
N VAL A 64 24.50 18.30 -9.74
CA VAL A 64 24.48 17.48 -8.52
C VAL A 64 25.46 16.31 -8.64
N LYS A 65 25.55 15.65 -9.80
CA LYS A 65 26.59 14.63 -10.06
C LYS A 65 27.99 15.21 -9.92
N GLY A 66 28.19 16.45 -10.36
CA GLY A 66 29.45 17.20 -10.16
C GLY A 66 29.80 17.41 -8.69
N LEU A 67 28.81 17.68 -7.83
CA LEU A 67 29.02 17.82 -6.37
C LEU A 67 29.47 16.49 -5.72
N VAL A 68 28.99 15.36 -6.23
CA VAL A 68 29.35 14.02 -5.74
C VAL A 68 30.72 13.59 -6.27
N ASN A 69 31.10 13.98 -7.48
CA ASN A 69 32.41 13.68 -8.05
C ASN A 69 33.52 14.32 -7.19
N GLY A 70 34.41 13.49 -6.64
CA GLY A 70 35.47 13.93 -5.71
C GLY A 70 35.15 13.75 -4.22
N LYS A 71 33.86 13.51 -3.87
CA LYS A 71 33.41 13.19 -2.51
C LYS A 71 32.86 11.76 -2.39
N GLY A 72 32.55 11.11 -3.53
CA GLY A 72 31.94 9.80 -3.57
C GLY A 72 32.09 9.11 -4.94
N LYS A 73 31.38 8.00 -5.10
CA LYS A 73 31.35 7.21 -6.35
C LYS A 73 29.91 7.00 -6.80
N ILE A 74 29.56 7.56 -7.96
CA ILE A 74 28.28 7.30 -8.64
C ILE A 74 28.26 5.83 -9.08
N LYS A 75 27.12 5.17 -8.91
CA LYS A 75 26.89 3.76 -9.23
C LYS A 75 26.01 3.55 -10.44
N ALA A 76 24.81 4.15 -10.45
CA ALA A 76 23.85 4.05 -11.52
C ALA A 76 23.00 5.32 -11.61
N ASP A 77 22.53 5.60 -12.81
CA ASP A 77 21.54 6.65 -13.05
C ASP A 77 20.12 6.06 -12.98
N HIS A 78 19.20 6.86 -12.45
CA HIS A 78 17.77 6.55 -12.31
C HIS A 78 16.97 7.69 -12.95
N GLU A 79 16.98 7.73 -14.28
CA GLU A 79 16.50 8.86 -15.06
C GLU A 79 14.99 9.10 -14.91
N LEU A 80 14.21 8.02 -14.77
CA LEU A 80 12.74 8.11 -14.66
C LEU A 80 12.26 8.81 -13.38
N ILE A 81 13.12 8.89 -12.38
CA ILE A 81 12.81 9.57 -11.11
C ILE A 81 13.72 10.78 -10.84
N GLY A 82 14.52 11.19 -11.84
CA GLY A 82 15.46 12.32 -11.71
C GLY A 82 16.55 12.09 -10.65
N ALA A 83 17.00 10.85 -10.47
CA ALA A 83 17.93 10.45 -9.42
C ALA A 83 19.15 9.68 -9.96
N PHE A 84 20.10 9.44 -9.06
CA PHE A 84 21.20 8.49 -9.25
C PHE A 84 21.63 7.89 -7.92
N SER A 85 22.12 6.66 -7.95
CA SER A 85 22.69 6.02 -6.77
C SER A 85 24.19 6.30 -6.66
N ALA A 86 24.66 6.47 -5.42
CA ALA A 86 26.07 6.77 -5.15
C ALA A 86 26.53 6.17 -3.81
N VAL A 87 27.85 6.11 -3.62
CA VAL A 87 28.46 5.88 -2.32
C VAL A 87 29.16 7.16 -1.92
N VAL A 88 28.73 7.76 -0.81
CA VAL A 88 29.27 9.01 -0.27
C VAL A 88 29.65 8.83 1.20
N ASN A 89 30.54 9.67 1.70
CA ASN A 89 30.87 9.65 3.12
C ASN A 89 29.78 10.39 3.92
N SER A 90 29.40 9.86 5.10
CA SER A 90 28.35 10.45 5.95
C SER A 90 28.61 11.92 6.31
N LYS A 91 29.89 12.34 6.47
CA LYS A 91 30.26 13.74 6.72
C LYS A 91 29.94 14.72 5.58
N ASP A 92 29.77 14.20 4.36
CA ASP A 92 29.49 15.01 3.17
C ASP A 92 27.98 15.14 2.88
N LEU A 93 27.13 14.38 3.59
CA LEU A 93 25.68 14.34 3.36
C LEU A 93 25.00 15.68 3.65
N GLU A 94 25.40 16.34 4.77
CA GLU A 94 24.88 17.66 5.12
C GLU A 94 25.17 18.71 4.04
N ALA A 95 26.41 18.72 3.54
CA ALA A 95 26.82 19.66 2.49
C ALA A 95 26.11 19.38 1.16
N LEU A 96 25.82 18.11 0.84
CA LEU A 96 25.05 17.73 -0.34
C LEU A 96 23.58 18.16 -0.19
N ALA A 97 22.95 17.85 0.92
CA ALA A 97 21.54 18.16 1.16
C ALA A 97 21.28 19.68 1.31
N SER A 98 22.31 20.45 1.72
CA SER A 98 22.22 21.91 1.80
C SER A 98 22.20 22.60 0.43
N SER A 99 22.50 21.89 -0.66
CA SER A 99 22.42 22.46 -2.01
C SER A 99 20.96 22.58 -2.48
N ASP A 100 20.58 23.73 -3.02
CA ASP A 100 19.25 23.95 -3.61
C ASP A 100 19.01 23.11 -4.86
N ALA A 101 20.07 22.61 -5.49
CA ALA A 101 19.97 21.69 -6.63
C ALA A 101 19.64 20.25 -6.23
N VAL A 102 19.73 19.90 -4.96
CA VAL A 102 19.37 18.57 -4.41
C VAL A 102 17.94 18.61 -3.90
N ALA A 103 17.07 17.78 -4.44
CA ALA A 103 15.70 17.63 -4.00
C ALA A 103 15.61 16.73 -2.75
N SER A 104 16.24 15.53 -2.80
CA SER A 104 16.29 14.62 -1.64
C SER A 104 17.56 13.74 -1.68
N VAL A 105 17.93 13.21 -0.51
CA VAL A 105 18.99 12.21 -0.34
C VAL A 105 18.42 11.10 0.53
N SER A 106 18.19 9.94 -0.06
CA SER A 106 17.62 8.77 0.58
C SER A 106 18.67 7.68 0.75
N ILE A 107 18.55 6.87 1.79
CA ILE A 107 19.40 5.68 1.93
C ILE A 107 19.10 4.72 0.76
N ASP A 108 20.14 4.16 0.15
CA ASP A 108 19.96 3.01 -0.75
C ASP A 108 19.66 1.78 0.13
N ALA A 109 18.37 1.65 0.48
CA ALA A 109 17.90 0.75 1.50
C ALA A 109 18.20 -0.71 1.14
N LYS A 110 18.56 -1.50 2.17
CA LYS A 110 18.59 -2.96 2.01
C LYS A 110 17.16 -3.47 1.94
N VAL A 111 16.91 -4.27 0.92
CA VAL A 111 15.64 -4.91 0.66
C VAL A 111 15.78 -6.40 0.88
N GLY A 112 14.76 -7.02 1.44
CA GLY A 112 14.71 -8.46 1.64
C GLY A 112 13.39 -9.05 1.17
N GLY A 113 13.39 -10.33 0.79
CA GLY A 113 12.19 -11.15 0.69
C GLY A 113 11.64 -11.46 2.09
N ALA A 114 10.39 -11.94 2.15
CA ALA A 114 9.67 -12.23 3.40
C ALA A 114 10.49 -13.04 4.40
N GLN A 115 10.38 -12.69 5.69
CA GLN A 115 10.90 -13.53 6.76
C GLN A 115 10.13 -14.86 6.78
N LEU A 116 10.89 -15.96 6.78
CA LEU A 116 10.33 -17.29 6.84
C LEU A 116 9.82 -17.57 8.27
N GLU A 117 8.51 -17.57 8.46
CA GLU A 117 7.90 -18.23 9.61
C GLU A 117 7.44 -19.61 9.15
N GLY A 118 8.20 -20.63 9.48
CA GLY A 118 7.90 -21.99 9.12
C GLY A 118 7.56 -22.82 10.33
N ASN A 119 6.30 -23.26 10.47
CA ASN A 119 5.92 -24.39 11.28
C ASN A 119 5.67 -25.63 10.40
N ALA A 120 6.11 -26.77 10.91
CA ALA A 120 6.09 -28.04 10.20
C ALA A 120 4.66 -28.54 9.89
N ALA A 121 4.55 -29.25 8.77
CA ALA A 121 3.57 -30.30 8.48
C ALA A 121 2.10 -30.01 8.78
N ALA A 122 1.47 -29.15 7.97
CA ALA A 122 0.04 -29.33 7.69
C ALA A 122 -0.13 -30.46 6.65
N ALA A 123 -1.25 -31.16 6.70
CA ALA A 123 -1.64 -32.14 5.67
C ALA A 123 -1.69 -31.47 4.29
N ALA A 124 -1.52 -32.27 3.23
CA ALA A 124 -1.69 -31.74 1.88
C ALA A 124 -3.14 -31.25 1.72
N ALA A 125 -3.31 -30.00 1.26
CA ALA A 125 -4.62 -29.49 0.94
C ALA A 125 -5.34 -30.38 -0.07
N SER A 126 -6.63 -30.58 0.11
CA SER A 126 -7.47 -31.40 -0.79
C SER A 126 -8.01 -30.62 -2.00
N TYR A 127 -7.70 -29.33 -2.11
CA TYR A 127 -8.19 -28.41 -3.14
C TYR A 127 -7.01 -27.70 -3.84
N THR A 128 -7.29 -27.04 -4.94
CA THR A 128 -6.31 -26.24 -5.67
C THR A 128 -6.42 -24.77 -5.30
N LEU A 129 -5.30 -24.05 -5.35
CA LEU A 129 -5.29 -22.58 -5.18
C LEU A 129 -6.29 -21.88 -6.12
N ARG A 130 -6.51 -22.40 -7.32
CA ARG A 130 -7.46 -21.84 -8.27
C ARG A 130 -8.91 -21.93 -7.78
N GLU A 131 -9.26 -23.03 -7.10
CA GLU A 131 -10.61 -23.22 -6.53
C GLU A 131 -10.91 -22.21 -5.43
N THR A 132 -9.93 -21.84 -4.60
CA THR A 132 -10.12 -20.80 -3.56
C THR A 132 -10.36 -19.40 -4.15
N LEU A 133 -10.01 -19.17 -5.41
CA LEU A 133 -10.20 -17.92 -6.13
C LEU A 133 -11.44 -17.95 -7.04
N GLY A 134 -12.26 -19.00 -6.93
CA GLY A 134 -13.45 -19.22 -7.78
C GLY A 134 -13.11 -19.61 -9.23
N LEU A 135 -11.86 -20.03 -9.50
CA LEU A 135 -11.41 -20.46 -10.82
C LEU A 135 -11.58 -21.97 -10.99
N ASN A 136 -11.87 -22.39 -12.21
CA ASN A 136 -12.04 -23.79 -12.60
C ASN A 136 -11.19 -24.14 -13.83
N ALA A 137 -11.34 -25.36 -14.36
CA ALA A 137 -10.57 -25.86 -15.49
C ALA A 137 -10.81 -25.08 -16.81
N THR A 138 -11.95 -24.41 -16.95
CA THR A 138 -12.31 -23.62 -18.15
C THR A 138 -11.95 -22.15 -18.04
N SER A 139 -11.58 -21.68 -16.85
CA SER A 139 -11.20 -20.29 -16.61
C SER A 139 -9.92 -19.91 -17.40
N PRO A 140 -9.79 -18.64 -17.81
CA PRO A 140 -8.58 -18.15 -18.47
C PRO A 140 -7.32 -18.46 -17.69
N THR A 141 -6.22 -18.66 -18.42
CA THR A 141 -4.93 -19.10 -17.85
C THR A 141 -3.85 -18.02 -17.85
N GLY A 142 -4.18 -16.78 -18.24
CA GLY A 142 -3.21 -15.69 -18.40
C GLY A 142 -2.30 -15.85 -19.63
N ALA A 143 -2.67 -16.66 -20.63
CA ALA A 143 -1.81 -17.04 -21.75
C ALA A 143 -1.33 -15.85 -22.60
N HIS A 144 -2.05 -14.74 -22.61
CA HIS A 144 -1.72 -13.53 -23.38
C HIS A 144 -1.07 -12.43 -22.52
N VAL A 145 -0.58 -12.79 -21.32
CA VAL A 145 -0.03 -11.84 -20.36
C VAL A 145 1.40 -12.19 -19.99
N GLY A 146 2.25 -11.18 -19.93
CA GLY A 146 3.62 -11.28 -19.41
C GLY A 146 3.72 -10.72 -17.99
N VAL A 147 4.25 -11.52 -17.09
CA VAL A 147 4.48 -11.14 -15.69
C VAL A 147 5.99 -11.05 -15.43
N ALA A 148 6.46 -9.86 -15.11
CA ALA A 148 7.83 -9.66 -14.65
C ALA A 148 7.91 -9.92 -13.14
N VAL A 149 8.82 -10.79 -12.72
CA VAL A 149 9.07 -11.13 -11.32
C VAL A 149 10.37 -10.48 -10.88
N ILE A 150 10.27 -9.42 -10.07
CA ILE A 150 11.40 -8.71 -9.46
C ILE A 150 11.67 -9.35 -8.11
N ASP A 151 12.65 -10.29 -8.06
CA ASP A 151 12.88 -11.14 -6.90
C ASP A 151 14.31 -11.76 -6.90
N SER A 152 14.51 -12.91 -6.28
CA SER A 152 15.79 -13.63 -6.22
C SER A 152 16.15 -14.40 -7.48
N GLY A 153 15.27 -14.42 -8.48
CA GLY A 153 15.43 -15.16 -9.72
C GLY A 153 14.30 -16.17 -9.96
N ILE A 154 14.40 -16.91 -11.07
CA ILE A 154 13.47 -18.00 -11.41
C ILE A 154 14.31 -19.17 -11.92
N ALA A 155 14.29 -20.31 -11.23
CA ALA A 155 14.96 -21.52 -11.68
C ALA A 155 14.12 -22.23 -12.76
N PRO A 156 14.72 -22.66 -13.88
CA PRO A 156 14.04 -23.47 -14.88
C PRO A 156 13.51 -24.77 -14.28
N SER A 157 12.27 -25.11 -14.60
CA SER A 157 11.66 -26.37 -14.19
C SER A 157 10.54 -26.77 -15.15
N ALA A 158 10.02 -28.00 -15.02
CA ALA A 158 8.87 -28.48 -15.77
C ALA A 158 7.60 -27.63 -15.48
N GLU A 159 7.52 -27.00 -14.30
CA GLU A 159 6.42 -26.08 -13.94
C GLU A 159 6.29 -24.90 -14.90
N PHE A 160 7.39 -24.45 -15.46
CA PHE A 160 7.41 -23.28 -16.33
C PHE A 160 7.57 -23.64 -17.80
N GLY A 161 8.17 -24.80 -18.13
CA GLY A 161 8.46 -25.18 -19.52
C GLY A 161 9.26 -24.07 -20.23
N SER A 162 8.77 -23.62 -21.38
CA SER A 162 9.38 -22.54 -22.16
C SER A 162 8.86 -21.13 -21.81
N ARG A 163 8.04 -20.99 -20.77
CA ARG A 163 7.36 -19.73 -20.43
C ARG A 163 8.22 -18.71 -19.69
N ILE A 164 9.45 -19.07 -19.25
CA ILE A 164 10.44 -18.06 -18.84
C ILE A 164 11.06 -17.51 -20.13
N THR A 165 10.53 -16.37 -20.60
CA THR A 165 10.85 -15.83 -21.92
C THR A 165 12.07 -14.91 -21.93
N ALA A 166 12.42 -14.33 -20.76
CA ALA A 166 13.59 -13.48 -20.58
C ALA A 166 14.07 -13.52 -19.13
N PHE A 167 15.38 -13.28 -18.93
CA PHE A 167 15.96 -13.21 -17.59
C PHE A 167 17.17 -12.27 -17.56
N PHE A 168 17.16 -11.36 -16.55
CA PHE A 168 18.21 -10.37 -16.35
C PHE A 168 18.62 -10.32 -14.86
N ASP A 169 19.92 -10.21 -14.63
CA ASP A 169 20.50 -10.18 -13.28
C ASP A 169 20.98 -8.79 -12.91
N PHE A 170 20.19 -8.07 -12.13
CA PHE A 170 20.48 -6.72 -11.63
C PHE A 170 21.45 -6.71 -10.44
N THR A 171 21.67 -7.83 -9.77
CA THR A 171 22.77 -7.95 -8.80
C THR A 171 24.14 -7.84 -9.48
N ARG A 172 24.14 -7.93 -10.83
CA ARG A 172 25.28 -7.79 -11.72
C ARG A 172 25.08 -6.73 -12.79
N GLY A 173 24.30 -5.69 -12.50
CA GLY A 173 24.08 -4.55 -13.37
C GLY A 173 23.14 -4.80 -14.54
N GLY A 174 22.13 -5.66 -14.38
CA GLY A 174 21.10 -5.92 -15.40
C GLY A 174 21.59 -6.80 -16.56
N THR A 175 22.55 -7.68 -16.30
CA THR A 175 23.14 -8.54 -17.33
C THR A 175 22.16 -9.63 -17.75
N TRP A 176 21.94 -9.78 -19.05
CA TRP A 176 21.21 -10.92 -19.60
C TRP A 176 21.96 -12.24 -19.32
N THR A 177 21.27 -13.25 -18.79
CA THR A 177 21.86 -14.56 -18.49
C THR A 177 20.81 -15.66 -18.58
N ARG A 178 21.23 -16.92 -18.43
CA ARG A 178 20.30 -18.04 -18.28
C ARG A 178 19.56 -17.91 -16.96
N PRO A 179 18.25 -18.24 -16.94
CA PRO A 179 17.46 -18.23 -15.70
C PRO A 179 18.09 -19.09 -14.60
N TYR A 180 18.11 -18.57 -13.38
CA TYR A 180 18.53 -19.28 -12.18
C TYR A 180 17.95 -18.60 -10.92
N ASP A 181 17.97 -19.33 -9.80
CA ASP A 181 17.57 -18.81 -8.50
C ASP A 181 18.41 -19.50 -7.42
N ASP A 182 19.36 -18.78 -6.85
CA ASP A 182 20.26 -19.28 -5.81
C ASP A 182 19.71 -19.10 -4.39
N TYR A 183 18.62 -18.31 -4.22
CA TYR A 183 17.92 -18.19 -2.95
C TYR A 183 16.66 -19.07 -2.87
N GLY A 184 15.80 -19.08 -3.90
CA GLY A 184 14.63 -19.94 -4.04
C GLY A 184 13.28 -19.27 -3.82
N HIS A 185 13.26 -18.02 -3.37
CA HIS A 185 12.02 -17.28 -3.11
C HIS A 185 11.32 -16.88 -4.41
N GLY A 186 12.03 -16.30 -5.37
CA GLY A 186 11.45 -15.90 -6.65
C GLY A 186 10.91 -17.06 -7.47
N THR A 187 11.54 -18.25 -7.41
CA THR A 187 11.02 -19.47 -8.04
C THR A 187 9.70 -19.90 -7.41
N HIS A 188 9.59 -19.80 -6.09
CA HIS A 188 8.36 -20.11 -5.37
C HIS A 188 7.24 -19.15 -5.76
N VAL A 189 7.49 -17.85 -5.75
CA VAL A 189 6.54 -16.81 -6.16
C VAL A 189 6.12 -17.01 -7.63
N ALA A 190 7.08 -17.25 -8.53
CA ALA A 190 6.79 -17.52 -9.96
C ALA A 190 5.90 -18.76 -10.14
N GLY A 191 6.05 -19.78 -9.29
CA GLY A 191 5.20 -20.96 -9.28
C GLY A 191 3.76 -20.66 -8.86
N LEU A 192 3.55 -19.80 -7.86
CA LEU A 192 2.21 -19.34 -7.46
C LEU A 192 1.55 -18.50 -8.57
N ILE A 193 2.33 -17.70 -9.29
CA ILE A 193 1.83 -16.93 -10.43
C ILE A 193 1.45 -17.88 -11.59
N ALA A 194 2.40 -18.71 -12.05
CA ALA A 194 2.33 -19.37 -13.36
C ALA A 194 2.79 -20.84 -13.40
N GLY A 195 2.90 -21.52 -12.27
CA GLY A 195 3.18 -22.97 -12.25
C GLY A 195 2.07 -23.74 -12.95
N ASN A 196 2.44 -24.69 -13.81
CA ASN A 196 1.44 -25.49 -14.55
C ASN A 196 0.98 -26.75 -13.78
N GLY A 197 1.51 -26.99 -12.56
CA GLY A 197 1.17 -28.13 -11.73
C GLY A 197 1.83 -29.46 -12.13
N SER A 198 2.74 -29.47 -13.13
CA SER A 198 3.35 -30.72 -13.65
C SER A 198 4.16 -31.49 -12.59
N LEU A 199 4.78 -30.77 -11.64
CA LEU A 199 5.53 -31.39 -10.55
C LEU A 199 4.66 -32.00 -9.45
N SER A 200 3.34 -31.72 -9.46
CA SER A 200 2.40 -32.15 -8.41
C SER A 200 1.18 -32.93 -8.93
N GLY A 201 1.18 -33.30 -10.21
CA GLY A 201 -0.01 -33.90 -10.83
C GLY A 201 -1.22 -32.97 -10.88
N GLY A 202 -1.00 -31.65 -10.93
CA GLY A 202 -2.03 -30.62 -10.98
C GLY A 202 -2.42 -30.01 -9.61
N GLN A 203 -2.01 -30.61 -8.49
CA GLN A 203 -2.41 -30.18 -7.13
C GLN A 203 -1.95 -28.76 -6.80
N TYR A 204 -0.68 -28.43 -7.07
CA TYR A 204 -0.10 -27.11 -6.77
C TYR A 204 0.08 -26.28 -8.04
N GLN A 205 -1.00 -26.13 -8.80
CA GLN A 205 -1.01 -25.27 -9.97
C GLN A 205 -1.09 -23.81 -9.56
N GLY A 206 -0.35 -22.93 -10.23
CA GLY A 206 -0.43 -21.47 -10.04
C GLY A 206 -1.73 -20.88 -10.61
N VAL A 207 -1.98 -19.63 -10.28
CA VAL A 207 -3.23 -18.92 -10.63
C VAL A 207 -3.36 -18.74 -12.14
N ALA A 208 -2.28 -18.34 -12.83
CA ALA A 208 -2.22 -18.06 -14.26
C ALA A 208 -1.25 -19.01 -14.98
N PRO A 209 -1.55 -20.31 -15.09
CA PRO A 209 -0.60 -21.33 -15.55
C PRO A 209 -0.19 -21.19 -17.02
N GLY A 210 -0.81 -20.32 -17.78
CA GLY A 210 -0.44 -19.97 -19.17
C GLY A 210 0.39 -18.70 -19.30
N ALA A 211 0.55 -17.90 -18.23
CA ALA A 211 1.27 -16.63 -18.29
C ALA A 211 2.76 -16.82 -18.63
N ARG A 212 3.32 -15.84 -19.34
CA ARG A 212 4.76 -15.75 -19.61
C ARG A 212 5.45 -15.09 -18.45
N LEU A 213 6.67 -15.51 -18.14
CA LEU A 213 7.47 -15.01 -17.03
C LEU A 213 8.72 -14.29 -17.57
N ILE A 214 9.00 -13.15 -16.99
CA ILE A 214 10.23 -12.39 -17.19
C ILE A 214 10.93 -12.29 -15.83
N GLY A 215 12.09 -12.92 -15.67
CA GLY A 215 12.85 -12.87 -14.42
C GLY A 215 13.75 -11.63 -14.36
N LEU A 216 13.55 -10.80 -13.35
CA LEU A 216 14.39 -9.64 -13.05
C LEU A 216 14.99 -9.85 -11.65
N LYS A 217 16.18 -10.48 -11.62
CA LYS A 217 16.83 -10.83 -10.36
C LYS A 217 17.48 -9.63 -9.72
N VAL A 218 17.02 -9.26 -8.53
CA VAL A 218 17.53 -8.14 -7.70
C VAL A 218 18.02 -8.60 -6.33
N LEU A 219 17.62 -9.80 -5.87
CA LEU A 219 18.06 -10.36 -4.59
C LEU A 219 19.15 -11.42 -4.81
N ASN A 220 20.15 -11.42 -3.94
CA ASN A 220 21.27 -12.37 -3.95
C ASN A 220 20.90 -13.72 -3.31
N SER A 221 21.89 -14.61 -3.15
CA SER A 221 21.72 -15.94 -2.55
C SER A 221 21.32 -15.92 -1.06
N GLN A 222 21.36 -14.77 -0.39
CA GLN A 222 20.86 -14.57 0.97
C GLN A 222 19.46 -13.92 0.99
N GLY A 223 18.83 -13.70 -0.17
CA GLY A 223 17.52 -13.04 -0.26
C GLY A 223 17.58 -11.54 0.01
N ALA A 224 18.74 -10.91 -0.15
CA ALA A 224 18.96 -9.50 0.10
C ALA A 224 19.39 -8.77 -1.18
N GLY A 225 18.95 -7.52 -1.33
CA GLY A 225 19.29 -6.62 -2.42
C GLY A 225 19.33 -5.17 -1.95
N PHE A 226 19.32 -4.24 -2.90
CA PHE A 226 19.28 -2.80 -2.65
C PHE A 226 18.18 -2.12 -3.46
N ALA A 227 17.61 -1.05 -2.93
CA ALA A 227 16.56 -0.27 -3.59
C ALA A 227 17.00 0.23 -4.98
N SER A 228 18.26 0.65 -5.13
CA SER A 228 18.83 1.08 -6.41
C SER A 228 18.81 -0.01 -7.50
N ASP A 229 19.07 -1.27 -7.14
CA ASP A 229 19.03 -2.38 -8.10
C ASP A 229 17.59 -2.66 -8.55
N ILE A 230 16.61 -2.50 -7.64
CA ILE A 230 15.18 -2.65 -7.92
C ILE A 230 14.68 -1.51 -8.82
N ILE A 231 15.06 -0.26 -8.53
CA ILE A 231 14.73 0.89 -9.37
C ILE A 231 15.27 0.67 -10.79
N SER A 232 16.51 0.19 -10.92
CA SER A 232 17.09 -0.14 -12.23
C SER A 232 16.30 -1.24 -12.96
N ALA A 233 15.79 -2.24 -12.23
CA ALA A 233 14.94 -3.30 -12.79
C ALA A 233 13.56 -2.77 -13.23
N LEU A 234 12.95 -1.85 -12.47
CA LEU A 234 11.71 -1.16 -12.84
C LEU A 234 11.89 -0.30 -14.09
N GLU A 235 12.94 0.51 -14.15
CA GLU A 235 13.26 1.31 -15.33
C GLU A 235 13.48 0.43 -16.57
N PHE A 236 14.19 -0.68 -16.42
CA PHE A 236 14.38 -1.64 -17.48
C PHE A 236 13.05 -2.24 -17.95
N ALA A 237 12.17 -2.63 -17.01
CA ALA A 237 10.85 -3.17 -17.32
C ALA A 237 9.99 -2.16 -18.10
N ILE A 238 9.99 -0.89 -17.67
CA ILE A 238 9.26 0.20 -18.36
C ILE A 238 9.78 0.39 -19.79
N ARG A 239 11.09 0.55 -19.95
CA ARG A 239 11.71 0.78 -21.26
C ARG A 239 11.52 -0.41 -22.23
N ASN A 240 11.45 -1.62 -21.71
CA ASN A 240 11.31 -2.84 -22.49
C ASN A 240 9.91 -3.47 -22.45
N LYS A 241 8.91 -2.75 -21.90
CA LYS A 241 7.54 -3.24 -21.75
C LYS A 241 6.98 -3.85 -23.03
N ALA A 242 7.04 -3.13 -24.15
CA ALA A 242 6.49 -3.59 -25.41
C ALA A 242 7.29 -4.78 -26.00
N LEU A 243 8.62 -4.74 -25.91
CA LEU A 243 9.50 -5.79 -26.46
C LEU A 243 9.33 -7.11 -25.73
N LEU A 244 9.27 -7.07 -24.39
CA LEU A 244 9.15 -8.25 -23.54
C LEU A 244 7.70 -8.63 -23.25
N GLY A 245 6.74 -7.75 -23.62
CA GLY A 245 5.31 -7.95 -23.40
C GLY A 245 4.97 -8.00 -21.93
N ILE A 246 5.47 -7.05 -21.13
CA ILE A 246 5.22 -6.94 -19.70
C ILE A 246 3.88 -6.24 -19.47
N ASP A 247 2.92 -6.94 -18.90
CA ASP A 247 1.62 -6.39 -18.48
C ASP A 247 1.55 -6.21 -16.96
N VAL A 248 2.22 -7.10 -16.19
CA VAL A 248 2.21 -7.12 -14.72
C VAL A 248 3.65 -7.19 -14.19
N ILE A 249 3.93 -6.50 -13.10
CA ILE A 249 5.15 -6.64 -12.29
C ILE A 249 4.73 -7.16 -10.91
N ASN A 250 5.39 -8.25 -10.46
CA ASN A 250 5.31 -8.74 -9.07
C ASN A 250 6.56 -8.30 -8.30
N MET A 251 6.35 -7.71 -7.12
CA MET A 251 7.39 -7.32 -6.18
C MET A 251 7.08 -7.88 -4.79
N SER A 252 7.62 -9.06 -4.51
CA SER A 252 7.47 -9.75 -3.23
C SER A 252 8.62 -9.43 -2.28
N LEU A 253 8.91 -8.14 -2.09
CA LEU A 253 10.06 -7.61 -1.35
C LEU A 253 9.76 -6.22 -0.80
N GLY A 254 10.54 -5.75 0.17
CA GLY A 254 10.38 -4.42 0.72
C GLY A 254 11.43 -4.06 1.78
N HIS A 255 11.33 -2.84 2.28
CA HIS A 255 12.09 -2.32 3.41
C HIS A 255 11.19 -1.44 4.30
N PRO A 256 11.58 -1.14 5.55
CA PRO A 256 10.83 -0.20 6.39
C PRO A 256 10.69 1.18 5.73
N ILE A 257 9.57 1.85 5.95
CA ILE A 257 9.37 3.23 5.46
C ILE A 257 10.31 4.17 6.22
N TYR A 258 11.18 4.87 5.50
CA TYR A 258 12.13 5.85 6.06
C TYR A 258 11.77 7.29 5.73
N GLU A 259 10.89 7.50 4.74
CA GLU A 259 10.45 8.80 4.24
C GLU A 259 9.04 8.69 3.64
N SER A 260 8.42 9.83 3.34
CA SER A 260 7.10 9.90 2.71
C SER A 260 7.08 9.19 1.34
N ALA A 261 5.93 8.61 0.97
CA ALA A 261 5.68 8.03 -0.34
C ALA A 261 5.90 9.03 -1.50
N THR A 262 5.83 10.34 -1.21
CA THR A 262 6.08 11.40 -2.20
C THR A 262 7.56 11.63 -2.49
N THR A 263 8.45 11.18 -1.60
CA THR A 263 9.90 11.36 -1.73
C THR A 263 10.68 10.06 -1.88
N ASP A 264 10.15 8.94 -1.42
CA ASP A 264 10.79 7.62 -1.48
C ASP A 264 11.11 7.21 -2.93
N PRO A 265 12.38 7.06 -3.31
CA PRO A 265 12.78 6.77 -4.69
C PRO A 265 12.18 5.46 -5.23
N LEU A 266 12.01 4.45 -4.36
CA LEU A 266 11.44 3.16 -4.77
C LEU A 266 9.94 3.29 -5.05
N VAL A 267 9.21 4.03 -4.21
CA VAL A 267 7.79 4.36 -4.41
C VAL A 267 7.60 5.17 -5.69
N LEU A 268 8.44 6.17 -5.93
CA LEU A 268 8.40 6.97 -7.16
C LEU A 268 8.59 6.08 -8.41
N ALA A 269 9.54 5.14 -8.38
CA ALA A 269 9.78 4.22 -9.49
C ALA A 269 8.59 3.26 -9.73
N VAL A 270 7.94 2.78 -8.66
CA VAL A 270 6.71 1.98 -8.75
C VAL A 270 5.56 2.79 -9.37
N ASN A 271 5.35 4.03 -8.91
CA ASN A 271 4.34 4.91 -9.47
C ASN A 271 4.61 5.21 -10.96
N GLN A 272 5.87 5.36 -11.37
CA GLN A 272 6.24 5.49 -12.78
C GLN A 272 5.89 4.23 -13.59
N ALA A 273 6.11 3.03 -13.06
CA ALA A 273 5.72 1.79 -13.75
C ALA A 273 4.20 1.73 -13.97
N ALA A 274 3.41 2.09 -12.97
CA ALA A 274 1.96 2.17 -13.08
C ALA A 274 1.52 3.24 -14.10
N ALA A 275 2.11 4.44 -14.05
CA ALA A 275 1.84 5.51 -15.02
C ALA A 275 2.15 5.11 -16.47
N HIS A 276 3.14 4.22 -16.68
CA HIS A 276 3.44 3.64 -17.98
C HIS A 276 2.55 2.43 -18.34
N GLY A 277 1.47 2.19 -17.58
CA GLY A 277 0.44 1.20 -17.86
C GLY A 277 0.87 -0.23 -17.52
N ILE A 278 1.74 -0.44 -16.53
CA ILE A 278 2.09 -1.75 -16.00
C ILE A 278 1.37 -1.92 -14.65
N VAL A 279 0.64 -3.01 -14.48
CA VAL A 279 0.05 -3.35 -13.18
C VAL A 279 1.18 -3.76 -12.23
N VAL A 280 1.36 -3.03 -11.13
CA VAL A 280 2.39 -3.36 -10.14
C VAL A 280 1.72 -3.92 -8.90
N VAL A 281 2.09 -5.15 -8.52
CA VAL A 281 1.60 -5.85 -7.34
C VAL A 281 2.73 -5.98 -6.34
N VAL A 282 2.49 -5.53 -5.11
CA VAL A 282 3.51 -5.44 -4.05
C VAL A 282 3.01 -6.12 -2.78
N SER A 283 3.91 -6.79 -2.07
CA SER A 283 3.60 -7.35 -0.74
C SER A 283 3.48 -6.23 0.32
N ALA A 284 2.51 -6.35 1.22
CA ALA A 284 2.29 -5.39 2.31
C ALA A 284 3.41 -5.38 3.36
N GLY A 285 4.10 -6.51 3.53
CA GLY A 285 5.10 -6.75 4.58
C GLY A 285 4.61 -7.79 5.61
N ASN A 286 5.53 -8.24 6.47
CA ASN A 286 5.26 -9.30 7.46
C ASN A 286 5.59 -8.84 8.89
N ILE A 287 5.12 -7.63 9.25
CA ILE A 287 5.35 -6.99 10.55
C ILE A 287 4.02 -6.75 11.29
N GLY A 288 3.01 -7.61 11.04
CA GLY A 288 1.69 -7.49 11.65
C GLY A 288 1.65 -7.79 13.15
N ILE A 289 2.68 -8.45 13.70
CA ILE A 289 2.80 -8.71 15.13
C ILE A 289 4.00 -7.95 15.71
N ASN A 290 3.78 -7.25 16.81
CA ASN A 290 4.85 -6.72 17.64
C ASN A 290 5.53 -7.89 18.37
N LYS A 291 6.76 -8.22 17.97
CA LYS A 291 7.51 -9.37 18.52
C LYS A 291 7.81 -9.25 20.04
N ALA A 292 7.83 -8.03 20.58
CA ALA A 292 8.09 -7.81 22.00
C ALA A 292 6.85 -8.07 22.88
N THR A 293 5.65 -7.80 22.38
CA THR A 293 4.39 -7.93 23.12
C THR A 293 3.52 -9.09 22.67
N GLY A 294 3.77 -9.64 21.47
CA GLY A 294 2.91 -10.65 20.83
C GLY A 294 1.57 -10.11 20.34
N GLN A 295 1.36 -8.80 20.43
CA GLN A 295 0.12 -8.15 20.02
C GLN A 295 0.14 -7.75 18.55
N VAL A 296 -1.05 -7.67 17.96
CA VAL A 296 -1.27 -7.12 16.63
C VAL A 296 -0.75 -5.68 16.58
N GLY A 297 0.06 -5.37 15.56
CA GLY A 297 0.61 -4.05 15.30
C GLY A 297 0.00 -3.43 14.04
N TYR A 298 -0.09 -2.11 14.03
CA TYR A 298 -0.48 -1.29 12.90
C TYR A 298 0.70 -0.46 12.39
N ALA A 299 0.52 0.27 11.29
CA ALA A 299 1.56 1.04 10.60
C ALA A 299 2.77 0.18 10.17
N GLY A 300 2.53 -1.10 9.87
CA GLY A 300 3.56 -2.08 9.50
C GLY A 300 3.75 -2.25 7.98
N ILE A 301 3.03 -1.49 7.15
CA ILE A 301 3.23 -1.53 5.69
C ILE A 301 4.67 -1.14 5.36
N THR A 302 5.29 -1.90 4.45
CA THR A 302 6.68 -1.65 4.02
C THR A 302 6.72 -0.92 2.68
N SER A 303 7.77 -0.12 2.43
CA SER A 303 8.05 0.40 1.08
C SER A 303 8.46 -0.78 0.16
N PRO A 304 7.93 -0.86 -1.10
CA PRO A 304 7.06 0.11 -1.76
C PRO A 304 5.55 -0.18 -1.65
N GLY A 305 5.10 -0.94 -0.63
CA GLY A 305 3.67 -1.19 -0.39
C GLY A 305 2.86 0.09 -0.07
N ASN A 306 3.52 1.19 0.26
CA ASN A 306 2.92 2.52 0.41
C ASN A 306 2.76 3.28 -0.92
N ALA A 307 3.07 2.68 -2.08
CA ALA A 307 2.86 3.30 -3.38
C ALA A 307 1.37 3.34 -3.74
N LEU A 308 0.86 4.51 -4.18
CA LEU A 308 -0.53 4.65 -4.63
C LEU A 308 -0.80 3.89 -5.94
N GLY A 309 0.18 3.87 -6.85
CA GLY A 309 0.10 3.15 -8.13
C GLY A 309 0.19 1.64 -8.03
N ALA A 310 0.50 1.08 -6.86
CA ALA A 310 0.59 -0.36 -6.63
C ALA A 310 -0.71 -0.96 -6.08
N ILE A 311 -0.91 -2.23 -6.36
CA ILE A 311 -1.83 -3.12 -5.63
C ILE A 311 -1.04 -3.73 -4.49
N THR A 312 -1.28 -3.27 -3.27
CA THR A 312 -0.60 -3.73 -2.06
C THR A 312 -1.39 -4.87 -1.44
N VAL A 313 -0.75 -6.02 -1.25
CA VAL A 313 -1.43 -7.26 -0.91
C VAL A 313 -1.00 -7.77 0.46
N GLY A 314 -1.98 -7.89 1.38
CA GLY A 314 -1.84 -8.60 2.64
C GLY A 314 -2.06 -10.11 2.47
N ALA A 315 -1.79 -10.88 3.52
CA ALA A 315 -1.90 -12.35 3.49
C ALA A 315 -3.15 -12.84 4.22
N ALA A 316 -3.93 -13.71 3.56
CA ALA A 316 -5.02 -14.47 4.14
C ALA A 316 -4.58 -15.90 4.49
N ILE A 317 -5.25 -16.48 5.49
CA ILE A 317 -5.20 -17.88 5.90
C ILE A 317 -6.51 -18.51 5.45
N THR A 318 -6.46 -19.44 4.49
CA THR A 318 -7.64 -20.09 3.91
C THR A 318 -7.99 -21.42 4.57
N GLN A 319 -7.41 -21.72 5.72
CA GLN A 319 -7.62 -22.97 6.50
C GLN A 319 -7.51 -24.27 5.68
N ASP A 320 -6.84 -24.21 4.53
CA ASP A 320 -6.77 -25.30 3.57
C ASP A 320 -8.17 -25.76 3.07
N THR A 321 -9.11 -24.83 2.92
CA THR A 321 -10.45 -25.05 2.33
C THR A 321 -10.74 -24.03 1.21
N PRO A 322 -11.65 -24.28 0.28
CA PRO A 322 -12.10 -23.27 -0.68
C PRO A 322 -13.24 -22.37 -0.11
N ALA A 323 -13.78 -22.70 1.09
CA ALA A 323 -14.80 -21.92 1.75
C ALA A 323 -14.24 -20.56 2.21
N ARG A 324 -15.08 -19.52 2.24
CA ARG A 324 -14.69 -18.17 2.64
C ARG A 324 -15.04 -17.84 4.09
N SER A 325 -15.94 -18.58 4.69
CA SER A 325 -16.45 -18.33 6.05
C SER A 325 -15.43 -18.65 7.15
N ASP A 326 -14.41 -19.48 6.85
CA ASP A 326 -13.34 -19.84 7.78
C ASP A 326 -12.00 -19.10 7.51
N ASP A 327 -12.00 -18.19 6.53
CA ASP A 327 -10.82 -17.40 6.19
C ASP A 327 -10.51 -16.34 7.25
N ALA A 328 -9.24 -16.04 7.43
CA ALA A 328 -8.76 -15.01 8.35
C ALA A 328 -7.57 -14.24 7.76
N VAL A 329 -7.40 -12.99 8.18
CA VAL A 329 -6.16 -12.27 7.88
C VAL A 329 -5.03 -12.81 8.73
N ALA A 330 -3.91 -13.18 8.10
CA ALA A 330 -2.76 -13.73 8.81
C ALA A 330 -2.20 -12.72 9.82
N ASP A 331 -1.86 -13.20 11.03
CA ASP A 331 -1.36 -12.35 12.11
C ASP A 331 -0.10 -11.58 11.72
N TYR A 332 0.79 -12.22 10.97
CA TYR A 332 2.02 -11.59 10.48
C TYR A 332 1.80 -10.58 9.36
N SER A 333 0.63 -10.59 8.68
CA SER A 333 0.35 -9.64 7.61
C SER A 333 0.41 -8.20 8.13
N SER A 334 1.23 -7.38 7.48
CA SER A 334 1.32 -5.95 7.83
C SER A 334 -0.01 -5.26 7.63
N ARG A 335 -0.35 -4.39 8.55
CA ARG A 335 -1.58 -3.61 8.60
C ARG A 335 -1.27 -2.13 8.45
N GLY A 336 -2.19 -1.41 7.84
CA GLY A 336 -2.13 0.03 7.74
C GLY A 336 -2.47 0.76 9.07
N PRO A 337 -2.64 2.09 9.01
CA PRO A 337 -2.31 2.93 7.87
C PRO A 337 -0.80 2.90 7.59
N THR A 338 -0.33 3.48 6.46
CA THR A 338 1.11 3.55 6.21
C THR A 338 1.78 4.50 7.19
N TRP A 339 3.01 4.19 7.59
CA TRP A 339 3.81 5.08 8.41
C TRP A 339 4.12 6.37 7.65
N LEU A 340 4.02 7.53 8.26
CA LEU A 340 4.24 8.89 7.77
C LEU A 340 3.08 9.48 6.93
N ASP A 341 2.52 8.74 5.98
CA ASP A 341 1.55 9.28 5.02
C ASP A 341 0.11 8.88 5.35
N ALA A 342 -0.09 8.07 6.38
CA ALA A 342 -1.39 7.56 6.83
C ALA A 342 -2.30 6.97 5.72
N LEU A 343 -1.70 6.44 4.63
CA LEU A 343 -2.45 5.87 3.52
C LEU A 343 -3.17 4.59 3.92
N ALA A 344 -4.40 4.41 3.44
CA ALA A 344 -5.15 3.18 3.61
C ALA A 344 -4.51 2.05 2.80
N LYS A 345 -3.87 1.12 3.47
CA LYS A 345 -3.22 -0.09 2.94
C LYS A 345 -3.38 -1.24 3.95
N PRO A 346 -3.36 -2.51 3.52
CA PRO A 346 -3.24 -2.98 2.13
C PRO A 346 -4.51 -2.66 1.32
N ASP A 347 -4.44 -2.81 -0.02
CA ASP A 347 -5.62 -2.64 -0.87
C ASP A 347 -6.55 -3.85 -0.78
N ILE A 348 -5.97 -5.06 -0.75
CA ILE A 348 -6.65 -6.37 -0.63
C ILE A 348 -5.80 -7.35 0.16
N VAL A 349 -6.40 -8.47 0.55
CA VAL A 349 -5.66 -9.66 0.99
C VAL A 349 -5.85 -10.80 -0.02
N ALA A 350 -4.91 -11.75 -0.02
CA ALA A 350 -4.97 -12.94 -0.86
C ALA A 350 -4.34 -14.14 -0.12
N PRO A 351 -4.62 -15.39 -0.54
CA PRO A 351 -4.01 -16.57 0.05
C PRO A 351 -2.49 -16.44 0.13
N GLY A 352 -1.95 -16.46 1.35
CA GLY A 352 -0.52 -16.24 1.61
C GLY A 352 0.08 -17.16 2.67
N HIS A 353 -0.75 -18.00 3.28
CA HIS A 353 -0.35 -18.91 4.35
C HIS A 353 -0.31 -20.36 3.85
N HIS A 354 0.70 -21.12 4.27
CA HIS A 354 0.92 -22.52 3.89
C HIS A 354 1.04 -22.78 2.37
N MET A 355 1.48 -21.79 1.62
CA MET A 355 1.54 -21.85 0.16
C MET A 355 2.64 -22.80 -0.30
N VAL A 356 2.25 -23.86 -1.04
CA VAL A 356 3.17 -24.83 -1.63
C VAL A 356 3.42 -24.49 -3.09
N SER A 357 4.69 -24.38 -3.47
CA SER A 357 5.05 -24.01 -4.83
C SER A 357 6.43 -24.55 -5.25
N ALA A 358 6.79 -24.26 -6.51
CA ALA A 358 8.01 -24.68 -7.16
C ALA A 358 9.28 -24.27 -6.41
N THR A 359 10.31 -25.08 -6.52
CA THR A 359 11.64 -24.81 -5.98
C THR A 359 12.73 -25.45 -6.84
N THR A 360 13.97 -25.09 -6.52
CA THR A 360 15.16 -25.86 -6.92
C THR A 360 15.87 -26.38 -5.68
N THR A 361 16.43 -27.58 -5.74
CA THR A 361 17.14 -28.22 -4.62
C THR A 361 18.48 -27.52 -4.30
N ASP A 362 18.98 -26.73 -5.24
CA ASP A 362 20.27 -26.06 -5.14
C ASP A 362 20.19 -24.67 -4.48
N CYS A 363 18.98 -24.17 -4.19
CA CYS A 363 18.79 -22.87 -3.56
C CYS A 363 19.02 -22.90 -2.04
N THR A 364 19.29 -21.72 -1.48
CA THR A 364 19.54 -21.51 -0.04
C THR A 364 18.36 -21.97 0.82
N LEU A 365 17.12 -21.59 0.45
CA LEU A 365 15.92 -21.94 1.21
C LEU A 365 15.75 -23.45 1.32
N TYR A 366 15.89 -24.18 0.22
CA TYR A 366 15.78 -25.62 0.23
C TYR A 366 16.86 -26.29 1.08
N ARG A 367 18.11 -25.82 1.01
CA ARG A 367 19.25 -26.43 1.72
C ARG A 367 19.18 -26.16 3.22
N GLN A 368 18.87 -24.93 3.63
CA GLN A 368 18.96 -24.51 5.03
C GLN A 368 17.71 -24.83 5.86
N TYR A 369 16.53 -24.99 5.22
CA TYR A 369 15.26 -25.15 5.94
C TYR A 369 14.54 -26.46 5.55
N PRO A 370 14.99 -27.61 6.06
CA PRO A 370 14.38 -28.90 5.74
C PRO A 370 12.92 -29.02 6.15
N GLN A 371 12.49 -28.28 7.16
CA GLN A 371 11.12 -28.29 7.69
C GLN A 371 10.07 -27.70 6.73
N ILE A 372 10.46 -26.87 5.77
CA ILE A 372 9.55 -26.29 4.77
C ILE A 372 9.48 -27.11 3.47
N ARG A 373 10.21 -28.21 3.37
CA ARG A 373 10.23 -29.07 2.18
C ARG A 373 8.97 -29.90 2.07
N VAL A 374 8.39 -29.94 0.88
CA VAL A 374 7.25 -30.77 0.53
C VAL A 374 7.68 -31.77 -0.54
N THR A 375 7.25 -33.02 -0.38
CA THR A 375 7.39 -34.06 -1.44
C THR A 375 6.00 -34.33 -1.99
N THR A 376 5.80 -34.06 -3.27
CA THR A 376 4.51 -34.22 -3.95
C THR A 376 4.18 -35.72 -4.15
N SER A 377 2.94 -36.03 -4.52
CA SER A 377 2.50 -37.37 -4.87
C SER A 377 3.27 -37.97 -6.06
N THR A 378 3.84 -37.10 -6.92
CA THR A 378 4.69 -37.50 -8.05
C THR A 378 6.17 -37.68 -7.67
N GLY A 379 6.52 -37.48 -6.39
CA GLY A 379 7.90 -37.63 -5.86
C GLY A 379 8.78 -36.39 -6.04
N ASN A 380 8.28 -35.32 -6.67
CA ASN A 380 9.02 -34.08 -6.88
C ASN A 380 9.12 -33.27 -5.60
N LYS A 381 10.05 -32.32 -5.56
CA LYS A 381 10.32 -31.46 -4.41
C LYS A 381 9.75 -30.09 -4.63
N MET A 382 9.05 -29.58 -3.63
CA MET A 382 8.51 -28.24 -3.53
C MET A 382 8.83 -27.62 -2.16
N LEU A 383 8.52 -26.36 -1.97
CA LEU A 383 8.60 -25.66 -0.68
C LEU A 383 7.22 -25.16 -0.26
N ARG A 384 7.00 -25.13 1.07
CA ARG A 384 5.87 -24.47 1.71
C ARG A 384 6.36 -23.19 2.39
N LEU A 385 5.84 -22.05 1.98
CA LEU A 385 6.18 -20.75 2.54
C LEU A 385 4.94 -20.01 3.01
N ASN A 386 5.14 -19.07 3.94
CA ASN A 386 4.14 -18.12 4.44
C ASN A 386 4.62 -16.71 4.17
N GLY A 387 3.71 -15.80 3.86
CA GLY A 387 4.04 -14.38 3.74
C GLY A 387 3.15 -13.62 2.75
N THR A 388 3.12 -12.32 2.92
CA THR A 388 2.51 -11.39 1.96
C THR A 388 3.19 -11.45 0.58
N SER A 389 4.43 -11.96 0.51
CA SER A 389 5.12 -12.28 -0.73
C SER A 389 4.39 -13.34 -1.55
N MET A 390 3.83 -14.38 -0.90
CA MET A 390 3.04 -15.42 -1.54
C MET A 390 1.71 -14.85 -2.01
N ALA A 391 1.05 -14.06 -1.17
CA ALA A 391 -0.18 -13.36 -1.47
C ALA A 391 -0.03 -12.42 -2.69
N ALA A 392 1.08 -11.66 -2.77
CA ALA A 392 1.39 -10.82 -3.92
C ALA A 392 1.57 -11.65 -5.21
N GLY A 393 2.21 -12.83 -5.11
CA GLY A 393 2.31 -13.77 -6.23
C GLY A 393 0.93 -14.24 -6.70
N VAL A 394 0.05 -14.61 -5.78
CA VAL A 394 -1.34 -15.01 -6.07
C VAL A 394 -2.09 -13.86 -6.74
N ALA A 395 -2.03 -12.65 -6.20
CA ALA A 395 -2.69 -11.47 -6.77
C ALA A 395 -2.11 -11.07 -8.15
N SER A 396 -0.80 -11.26 -8.38
CA SER A 396 -0.19 -11.06 -9.70
C SER A 396 -0.71 -12.06 -10.73
N GLY A 397 -0.89 -13.31 -10.34
CA GLY A 397 -1.56 -14.32 -11.15
C GLY A 397 -3.02 -13.96 -11.44
N ALA A 398 -3.74 -13.45 -10.45
CA ALA A 398 -5.13 -12.99 -10.59
C ALA A 398 -5.23 -11.81 -11.57
N ALA A 399 -4.36 -10.82 -11.45
CA ALA A 399 -4.28 -9.72 -12.40
C ALA A 399 -4.02 -10.23 -13.84
N ALA A 400 -3.15 -11.24 -13.99
CA ALA A 400 -2.89 -11.83 -15.29
C ALA A 400 -4.11 -12.59 -15.86
N VAL A 401 -4.86 -13.31 -15.04
CA VAL A 401 -6.12 -13.98 -15.44
C VAL A 401 -7.17 -12.94 -15.84
N LEU A 402 -7.36 -11.90 -15.05
CA LEU A 402 -8.31 -10.81 -15.33
C LEU A 402 -7.99 -10.11 -16.65
N ILE A 403 -6.73 -9.74 -16.88
CA ILE A 403 -6.28 -9.11 -18.12
C ILE A 403 -6.48 -10.04 -19.33
N ASP A 404 -6.18 -11.35 -19.20
CA ASP A 404 -6.39 -12.34 -20.28
C ASP A 404 -7.89 -12.50 -20.57
N SER A 405 -8.75 -12.56 -19.55
CA SER A 405 -10.21 -12.62 -19.69
C SER A 405 -10.74 -11.41 -20.44
N TYR A 406 -10.40 -10.21 -19.98
CA TYR A 406 -10.84 -8.96 -20.58
C TYR A 406 -10.41 -8.84 -22.05
N LYS A 407 -9.14 -9.17 -22.37
CA LYS A 407 -8.62 -9.17 -23.75
C LYS A 407 -9.41 -10.10 -24.69
N ARG A 408 -9.89 -11.23 -24.21
CA ARG A 408 -10.65 -12.20 -25.00
C ARG A 408 -12.07 -11.73 -25.28
N GLU A 409 -12.71 -11.10 -24.30
CA GLU A 409 -14.09 -10.67 -24.39
C GLU A 409 -14.26 -9.34 -25.10
N HIS A 410 -13.27 -8.45 -25.02
CA HIS A 410 -13.30 -7.08 -25.57
C HIS A 410 -12.32 -6.88 -26.73
N LEU A 411 -12.18 -7.85 -27.63
CA LEU A 411 -11.38 -7.76 -28.87
C LEU A 411 -9.96 -7.22 -28.63
N TYR A 412 -9.28 -7.76 -27.61
CA TYR A 412 -7.92 -7.37 -27.20
C TYR A 412 -7.79 -5.94 -26.65
N ALA A 413 -8.87 -5.33 -26.21
CA ALA A 413 -8.81 -4.11 -25.42
C ALA A 413 -7.97 -4.32 -24.15
N ARG A 414 -7.43 -3.24 -23.59
CA ARG A 414 -6.53 -3.31 -22.46
C ARG A 414 -7.13 -2.59 -21.26
N LEU A 415 -7.06 -3.22 -20.12
CA LEU A 415 -7.30 -2.57 -18.83
C LEU A 415 -6.06 -1.74 -18.44
N THR A 416 -6.29 -0.56 -17.91
CA THR A 416 -5.25 0.22 -17.23
C THR A 416 -4.93 -0.37 -15.87
N PRO A 417 -3.75 -0.08 -15.27
CA PRO A 417 -3.42 -0.53 -13.92
C PRO A 417 -4.48 -0.15 -12.88
N THR A 418 -4.98 1.06 -12.99
CA THR A 418 -6.05 1.63 -12.15
C THR A 418 -7.35 0.84 -12.27
N GLN A 419 -7.77 0.49 -13.48
CA GLN A 419 -8.96 -0.33 -13.72
C GLN A 419 -8.79 -1.75 -13.16
N VAL A 420 -7.62 -2.37 -13.32
CA VAL A 420 -7.34 -3.69 -12.73
C VAL A 420 -7.44 -3.62 -11.21
N LYS A 421 -6.81 -2.60 -10.59
CA LYS A 421 -6.87 -2.38 -9.14
C LYS A 421 -8.32 -2.21 -8.68
N ALA A 422 -9.08 -1.30 -9.29
CA ALA A 422 -10.46 -1.02 -8.93
C ALA A 422 -11.37 -2.25 -9.04
N ILE A 423 -11.25 -3.05 -10.10
CA ILE A 423 -12.04 -4.26 -10.29
C ILE A 423 -11.73 -5.29 -9.20
N LEU A 424 -10.44 -5.50 -8.87
CA LEU A 424 -10.04 -6.45 -7.83
C LEU A 424 -10.51 -6.02 -6.45
N GLU A 425 -10.44 -4.73 -6.13
CA GLU A 425 -10.92 -4.18 -4.86
C GLU A 425 -12.44 -4.26 -4.74
N PHE A 426 -13.17 -3.82 -5.77
CA PHE A 426 -14.64 -3.78 -5.76
C PHE A 426 -15.25 -5.17 -5.58
N THR A 427 -14.65 -6.19 -6.22
CA THR A 427 -15.15 -7.57 -6.19
C THR A 427 -14.58 -8.43 -5.08
N ALA A 428 -13.67 -7.90 -4.26
CA ALA A 428 -13.14 -8.61 -3.10
C ALA A 428 -14.27 -9.05 -2.15
N ILE A 429 -14.08 -10.13 -1.43
CA ILE A 429 -15.04 -10.62 -0.43
C ILE A 429 -14.49 -10.27 0.95
N PRO A 430 -15.22 -9.47 1.77
CA PRO A 430 -14.77 -9.10 3.10
C PRO A 430 -14.53 -10.31 4.01
N VAL A 431 -13.38 -10.35 4.66
CA VAL A 431 -13.02 -11.36 5.66
C VAL A 431 -13.68 -11.00 6.99
N VAL A 432 -14.49 -11.91 7.51
CA VAL A 432 -15.27 -11.70 8.74
C VAL A 432 -14.35 -11.40 9.94
N GLY A 433 -14.66 -10.33 10.68
CA GLY A 433 -13.90 -9.94 11.87
C GLY A 433 -12.58 -9.20 11.60
N ALA A 434 -12.22 -8.95 10.34
CA ALA A 434 -11.08 -8.14 9.98
C ALA A 434 -11.50 -6.71 9.64
N ASN A 435 -10.76 -5.72 10.14
CA ASN A 435 -11.01 -4.31 9.77
C ASN A 435 -10.30 -3.93 8.46
N VAL A 436 -10.63 -2.77 7.91
CA VAL A 436 -10.10 -2.28 6.63
C VAL A 436 -8.58 -2.13 6.61
N LEU A 437 -7.95 -1.79 7.73
CA LEU A 437 -6.48 -1.67 7.82
C LEU A 437 -5.76 -3.02 7.81
N ALA A 438 -6.49 -4.11 8.11
CA ALA A 438 -5.96 -5.47 8.05
C ALA A 438 -6.17 -6.10 6.67
N GLN A 439 -7.36 -5.92 6.08
CA GLN A 439 -7.78 -6.64 4.88
C GLN A 439 -7.88 -5.77 3.61
N GLY A 440 -7.83 -4.44 3.72
CA GLY A 440 -8.22 -3.56 2.64
C GLY A 440 -9.71 -3.70 2.35
N THR A 441 -10.08 -3.86 1.09
CA THR A 441 -11.48 -4.10 0.71
C THR A 441 -11.94 -5.52 0.98
N GLY A 442 -11.03 -6.48 1.15
CA GLY A 442 -11.35 -7.88 1.41
C GLY A 442 -10.40 -8.86 0.75
N GLU A 443 -10.79 -10.13 0.72
CA GLU A 443 -10.00 -11.18 0.09
C GLU A 443 -10.30 -11.30 -1.40
N LEU A 444 -9.25 -11.51 -2.17
CA LEU A 444 -9.23 -11.61 -3.62
C LEU A 444 -10.26 -12.61 -4.18
N ASN A 445 -11.11 -12.14 -5.11
CA ASN A 445 -12.16 -12.89 -5.78
C ASN A 445 -12.01 -12.78 -7.30
N VAL A 446 -11.29 -13.71 -7.91
CA VAL A 446 -10.97 -13.64 -9.34
C VAL A 446 -12.18 -13.95 -10.22
N ALA A 447 -13.05 -14.83 -9.78
CA ALA A 447 -14.30 -15.13 -10.52
C ALA A 447 -15.22 -13.91 -10.58
N GLY A 448 -15.39 -13.19 -9.47
CA GLY A 448 -16.14 -11.94 -9.42
C GLY A 448 -15.49 -10.86 -10.28
N ALA A 449 -14.16 -10.73 -10.22
CA ALA A 449 -13.41 -9.76 -11.02
C ALA A 449 -13.62 -10.00 -12.54
N MET A 450 -13.57 -11.24 -12.99
CA MET A 450 -13.86 -11.59 -14.39
C MET A 450 -15.33 -11.29 -14.76
N ALA A 451 -16.28 -11.64 -13.88
CA ALA A 451 -17.71 -11.40 -14.11
C ALA A 451 -18.02 -9.89 -14.22
N LEU A 452 -17.42 -9.06 -13.38
CA LEU A 452 -17.55 -7.60 -13.47
C LEU A 452 -16.90 -7.07 -14.75
N ALA A 453 -15.66 -7.47 -15.04
CA ALA A 453 -14.91 -6.99 -16.20
C ALA A 453 -15.58 -7.32 -17.53
N ALA A 454 -16.24 -8.48 -17.64
CA ALA A 454 -17.00 -8.88 -18.83
C ALA A 454 -18.15 -7.92 -19.15
N ASN A 455 -18.67 -7.21 -18.14
CA ASN A 455 -19.82 -6.30 -18.26
C ASN A 455 -19.42 -4.81 -18.25
N LEU A 456 -18.12 -4.49 -18.16
CA LEU A 456 -17.62 -3.12 -18.20
C LEU A 456 -17.11 -2.78 -19.59
N ASP A 457 -17.62 -1.68 -20.18
CA ASP A 457 -17.11 -1.11 -21.41
C ASP A 457 -16.30 0.17 -21.11
N PHE A 458 -15.00 0.09 -21.28
CA PHE A 458 -14.08 1.23 -21.13
C PHE A 458 -13.69 1.87 -22.47
N SER A 459 -14.26 1.43 -23.60
CA SER A 459 -13.95 1.92 -24.94
C SER A 459 -14.65 3.24 -25.29
N ALA A 460 -15.78 3.53 -24.63
CA ALA A 460 -16.55 4.75 -24.84
C ALA A 460 -16.11 5.89 -23.90
N ALA A 461 -16.39 7.13 -24.26
CA ALA A 461 -16.20 8.29 -23.40
C ALA A 461 -17.10 8.17 -22.13
N GLY A 462 -16.50 7.69 -21.07
CA GLY A 462 -17.12 7.31 -19.82
C GLY A 462 -17.33 5.78 -19.72
N SER A 463 -16.83 5.20 -18.65
CA SER A 463 -17.02 3.79 -18.33
C SER A 463 -18.53 3.51 -18.19
N LYS A 464 -19.02 2.44 -18.81
CA LYS A 464 -20.42 2.03 -18.71
C LYS A 464 -20.50 0.60 -18.23
N LEU A 465 -21.40 0.36 -17.28
CA LEU A 465 -21.85 -0.98 -16.96
C LEU A 465 -22.85 -1.39 -18.05
N LEU A 466 -22.54 -2.44 -18.80
CA LEU A 466 -23.36 -2.89 -19.94
C LEU A 466 -24.66 -3.59 -19.48
N TYR A 467 -24.56 -4.36 -18.41
CA TYR A 467 -25.67 -5.11 -17.82
C TYR A 467 -25.53 -5.15 -16.29
N GLY A 468 -26.64 -5.38 -15.60
CA GLY A 468 -26.63 -5.61 -14.15
C GLY A 468 -25.79 -6.85 -13.82
N VAL A 469 -24.88 -6.73 -12.87
CA VAL A 469 -24.05 -7.82 -12.38
C VAL A 469 -24.55 -8.21 -10.98
N ASN A 470 -24.62 -9.50 -10.69
CA ASN A 470 -24.84 -9.92 -9.30
C ASN A 470 -23.57 -9.59 -8.51
N GLU A 471 -23.70 -8.77 -7.50
CA GLU A 471 -22.60 -8.33 -6.63
C GLU A 471 -22.22 -9.40 -5.60
N SER A 472 -22.14 -10.64 -6.10
CA SER A 472 -21.82 -11.82 -5.30
C SER A 472 -21.18 -12.91 -6.15
N THR A 473 -20.42 -13.78 -5.51
CA THR A 473 -19.76 -14.94 -6.14
C THR A 473 -19.93 -16.17 -5.26
N VAL A 474 -20.16 -17.33 -5.87
CA VAL A 474 -20.15 -18.61 -5.13
C VAL A 474 -18.76 -19.22 -5.22
N ILE A 475 -18.09 -19.38 -4.08
CA ILE A 475 -16.78 -20.02 -3.94
C ILE A 475 -16.89 -21.07 -2.83
N GLY A 476 -16.37 -22.29 -3.07
CA GLY A 476 -16.45 -23.38 -2.09
C GLY A 476 -17.88 -23.80 -1.70
N GLY A 477 -18.88 -23.41 -2.51
CA GLY A 477 -20.30 -23.65 -2.20
C GLY A 477 -20.93 -22.56 -1.35
N GLU A 478 -20.20 -21.52 -0.97
CA GLU A 478 -20.67 -20.38 -0.17
C GLU A 478 -20.89 -19.15 -1.04
N LEU A 479 -21.94 -18.38 -0.73
CA LEU A 479 -22.23 -17.11 -1.38
C LEU A 479 -21.41 -16.01 -0.67
N GLY A 480 -20.44 -15.45 -1.37
CA GLY A 480 -19.66 -14.29 -0.92
C GLY A 480 -20.21 -13.01 -1.56
N LEU A 481 -20.63 -12.06 -0.74
CA LEU A 481 -20.98 -10.72 -1.20
C LEU A 481 -19.73 -9.93 -1.50
N TRP A 482 -19.76 -9.11 -2.56
CA TRP A 482 -18.63 -8.26 -2.91
C TRP A 482 -18.53 -7.08 -1.95
N ALA A 483 -17.33 -6.57 -1.78
CA ALA A 483 -17.07 -5.43 -0.92
C ALA A 483 -17.76 -4.14 -1.40
N ASN A 484 -17.97 -4.00 -2.72
CA ASN A 484 -18.52 -2.80 -3.37
C ASN A 484 -17.80 -1.51 -2.97
N LYS A 485 -16.49 -1.62 -2.64
CA LYS A 485 -15.64 -0.54 -2.17
C LYS A 485 -14.37 -0.48 -2.99
N ILE A 486 -13.85 0.72 -3.17
CA ILE A 486 -12.55 0.97 -3.76
C ILE A 486 -11.78 1.86 -2.80
N ILE A 487 -10.58 1.41 -2.39
CA ILE A 487 -9.68 2.22 -1.58
C ILE A 487 -8.84 3.07 -2.54
N TRP A 488 -9.28 4.29 -2.75
CA TRP A 488 -8.74 5.14 -3.81
C TRP A 488 -8.00 6.36 -3.30
N THR A 489 -8.13 6.68 -2.01
CA THR A 489 -7.72 7.96 -1.46
C THR A 489 -6.35 7.91 -0.80
N ARG A 490 -5.75 9.08 -0.66
CA ARG A 490 -4.55 9.30 0.15
C ARG A 490 -4.77 9.00 1.64
N ASN A 491 -6.02 8.79 2.08
CA ASN A 491 -6.38 8.75 3.49
C ASN A 491 -7.06 7.45 3.91
N ALA A 492 -6.79 7.03 5.15
CA ALA A 492 -7.45 5.88 5.75
C ALA A 492 -8.81 6.31 6.34
N VAL A 493 -9.90 5.74 5.81
CA VAL A 493 -11.23 5.85 6.41
C VAL A 493 -11.44 4.63 7.28
N LEU A 494 -11.65 4.82 8.58
CA LEU A 494 -11.95 3.75 9.53
C LEU A 494 -13.47 3.72 9.78
N GLY A 495 -14.00 2.53 10.05
CA GLY A 495 -15.40 2.36 10.47
C GLY A 495 -15.69 3.23 11.70
N GLY A 496 -16.74 4.05 11.66
CA GLY A 496 -16.93 5.20 12.53
C GLY A 496 -16.15 6.43 12.03
N ASN A 497 -15.75 6.41 10.77
CA ASN A 497 -15.16 7.52 9.99
C ASN A 497 -14.19 8.44 10.73
N ILE A 498 -13.01 7.94 11.10
CA ILE A 498 -11.88 8.81 11.46
C ILE A 498 -11.08 9.08 10.18
N ILE A 499 -10.95 10.34 9.80
CA ILE A 499 -10.26 10.77 8.58
C ILE A 499 -9.04 11.60 8.98
N TRP A 500 -7.85 11.23 8.42
CA TRP A 500 -6.59 11.92 8.63
C TRP A 500 -6.07 12.44 7.29
N GLY A 501 -5.91 13.75 7.14
CA GLY A 501 -5.29 14.38 5.96
C GLY A 501 -6.26 15.19 5.06
N ASP A 502 -5.81 15.60 3.84
CA ASP A 502 -6.63 16.36 2.87
C ASP A 502 -7.85 15.54 2.42
N ASN A 503 -9.09 16.02 2.65
CA ASN A 503 -10.22 15.11 2.66
C ASN A 503 -11.38 15.50 1.75
N ILE A 504 -11.77 14.54 0.91
CA ILE A 504 -13.13 14.44 0.38
C ILE A 504 -13.74 13.16 0.96
N VAL A 505 -14.78 13.27 1.77
CA VAL A 505 -15.47 12.14 2.37
C VAL A 505 -16.80 11.90 1.69
N TRP A 506 -16.98 10.68 1.19
CA TRP A 506 -18.28 10.20 0.72
C TRP A 506 -18.65 8.98 1.57
N SER A 507 -19.75 9.03 2.30
CA SER A 507 -20.30 7.85 2.94
C SER A 507 -21.83 7.89 2.95
N GLU A 508 -22.43 6.79 2.47
CA GLU A 508 -23.76 6.37 2.92
C GLU A 508 -23.50 5.28 3.96
N VAL A 509 -23.85 5.50 5.21
CA VAL A 509 -23.70 4.51 6.28
C VAL A 509 -25.08 4.30 6.92
N GLU A 510 -25.62 3.09 6.73
CA GLU A 510 -26.68 2.58 7.60
C GLU A 510 -26.01 2.03 8.88
N GLY A 511 -26.04 2.77 9.98
CA GLY A 511 -25.55 2.32 11.29
C GLY A 511 -24.97 3.44 12.16
N ASP A 512 -25.11 3.27 13.46
CA ASP A 512 -24.72 4.18 14.54
C ASP A 512 -23.19 4.50 14.49
N GLY A 513 -22.74 5.68 14.05
CA GLY A 513 -21.35 6.05 14.05
C GLY A 513 -21.00 7.52 13.78
N ASP A 514 -20.30 8.19 14.71
CA ASP A 514 -19.88 9.57 14.65
C ASP A 514 -18.81 9.83 13.57
N ASN A 515 -18.92 10.92 12.81
CA ASN A 515 -17.88 11.38 11.89
C ASN A 515 -16.94 12.35 12.59
N ILE A 516 -15.66 11.98 12.72
CA ILE A 516 -14.62 12.86 13.27
C ILE A 516 -13.59 13.14 12.18
N VAL A 517 -13.42 14.41 11.83
CA VAL A 517 -12.44 14.86 10.83
C VAL A 517 -11.32 15.62 11.55
N TRP A 518 -10.07 15.15 11.38
CA TRP A 518 -8.87 15.82 11.91
C TRP A 518 -7.95 16.19 10.75
N GLY A 519 -7.52 17.44 10.67
CA GLY A 519 -6.51 17.87 9.73
C GLY A 519 -5.54 18.85 10.37
N GLU A 520 -4.22 18.62 10.28
CA GLU A 520 -3.17 19.62 10.40
C GLU A 520 -2.52 19.71 9.03
N VAL A 521 -2.63 20.84 8.34
CA VAL A 521 -2.00 21.01 7.03
C VAL A 521 -1.18 22.31 7.00
N GLU A 522 0.14 22.18 6.74
CA GLU A 522 0.92 23.29 6.20
C GLU A 522 0.67 23.31 4.68
N GLY A 523 -0.37 24.03 4.21
CA GLY A 523 -0.66 24.18 2.78
C GLY A 523 -2.17 24.29 2.48
N ASP A 524 -2.51 24.87 1.33
CA ASP A 524 -3.87 25.10 0.84
C ASP A 524 -4.65 23.77 0.71
N GLY A 525 -5.50 23.42 1.66
CA GLY A 525 -6.31 22.18 1.64
C GLY A 525 -7.75 22.40 2.06
N ASP A 526 -8.72 22.08 1.19
CA ASP A 526 -10.16 22.19 1.43
C ASP A 526 -10.73 20.92 2.04
N ASN A 527 -11.54 21.02 3.10
CA ASN A 527 -12.29 19.90 3.66
C ASN A 527 -13.74 19.92 3.16
N ILE A 528 -14.15 18.87 2.46
CA ILE A 528 -15.54 18.71 2.02
C ILE A 528 -16.11 17.46 2.70
N VAL A 529 -17.15 17.63 3.51
CA VAL A 529 -17.84 16.54 4.21
C VAL A 529 -19.25 16.38 3.68
N TRP A 530 -19.60 15.19 3.20
CA TRP A 530 -20.96 14.84 2.79
C TRP A 530 -21.42 13.62 3.58
N GLY A 531 -22.58 13.68 4.23
CA GLY A 531 -23.18 12.53 4.90
C GLY A 531 -24.67 12.69 5.10
N GLU A 532 -25.42 11.60 4.93
CA GLU A 532 -26.76 11.43 5.52
C GLU A 532 -26.59 10.41 6.64
N VAL A 533 -26.64 10.84 7.90
CA VAL A 533 -26.48 9.96 9.07
C VAL A 533 -27.26 10.52 10.27
N ASP A 534 -27.80 9.63 11.08
CA ASP A 534 -28.53 9.96 12.30
C ASP A 534 -27.61 10.37 13.49
N GLU A 535 -26.38 10.91 13.23
CA GLU A 535 -25.38 11.20 14.29
C GLU A 535 -24.49 12.43 14.04
N ASP A 536 -23.78 12.91 15.10
CA ASP A 536 -23.05 14.18 15.15
C ASP A 536 -21.80 14.22 14.25
N ASN A 537 -21.60 15.34 13.54
CA ASN A 537 -20.36 15.61 12.81
C ASN A 537 -19.47 16.57 13.57
N ILE A 538 -18.22 16.19 13.83
CA ILE A 538 -17.22 17.04 14.48
C ILE A 538 -16.09 17.32 13.49
N VAL A 539 -15.84 18.60 13.19
CA VAL A 539 -14.77 19.05 12.29
C VAL A 539 -13.75 19.87 13.07
N TRP A 540 -12.46 19.50 12.99
CA TRP A 540 -11.35 20.23 13.58
C TRP A 540 -10.34 20.61 12.51
N GLY A 541 -9.91 21.87 12.46
CA GLY A 541 -8.86 22.32 11.57
C GLY A 541 -8.05 23.47 12.16
N GLU A 542 -6.73 23.47 11.96
CA GLU A 542 -5.84 24.60 12.23
C GLU A 542 -5.14 24.94 10.92
N SER A 543 -5.55 26.00 10.24
CA SER A 543 -4.86 26.77 9.18
C SER A 543 -5.84 27.39 8.17
N ASP A 544 -5.35 28.09 7.14
CA ASP A 544 -6.12 28.76 6.09
C ASP A 544 -6.92 27.72 5.27
N LEU A 545 -8.11 27.30 5.77
CA LEU A 545 -8.91 26.23 5.17
C LEU A 545 -10.35 26.65 4.88
N GLU A 546 -10.86 26.27 3.69
CA GLU A 546 -12.28 26.32 3.38
C GLU A 546 -12.96 25.01 3.80
N ASN A 547 -13.92 25.08 4.75
CA ASN A 547 -14.69 23.92 5.18
C ASN A 547 -16.11 23.98 4.61
N ILE A 548 -16.51 22.94 3.87
CA ILE A 548 -17.88 22.75 3.38
C ILE A 548 -18.47 21.52 4.06
N VAL A 549 -19.51 21.72 4.87
CA VAL A 549 -20.20 20.63 5.57
C VAL A 549 -21.66 20.55 5.10
N TRP A 550 -22.07 19.38 4.60
CA TRP A 550 -23.44 19.09 4.20
C TRP A 550 -23.95 17.88 4.98
N GLY A 551 -25.07 18.05 5.68
CA GLY A 551 -25.75 16.93 6.31
C GLY A 551 -27.26 17.20 6.42
N GLU A 552 -28.11 16.18 6.18
CA GLU A 552 -29.48 16.15 6.67
C GLU A 552 -29.51 15.15 7.83
N CYS A 553 -29.49 15.63 9.06
CA CYS A 553 -29.59 14.80 10.26
C CYS A 553 -30.39 15.50 11.35
N ASP A 554 -30.95 14.70 12.25
CA ASP A 554 -31.64 15.16 13.45
C ASP A 554 -30.65 15.51 14.59
N LEU A 555 -29.34 15.69 14.32
CA LEU A 555 -28.29 15.93 15.32
C LEU A 555 -27.33 17.07 14.94
N ASP A 556 -26.64 17.64 15.93
CA ASP A 556 -25.88 18.88 15.87
C ASP A 556 -24.52 18.71 15.15
N ASN A 557 -24.20 19.62 14.22
CA ASN A 557 -22.84 19.73 13.66
C ASN A 557 -21.98 20.65 14.52
N ILE A 558 -20.81 20.22 14.94
CA ILE A 558 -19.84 21.01 15.71
C ILE A 558 -18.63 21.30 14.83
N VAL A 559 -18.35 22.59 14.58
CA VAL A 559 -17.19 23.04 13.79
C VAL A 559 -16.27 23.85 14.70
N TRP A 560 -14.99 23.48 14.77
CA TRP A 560 -13.95 24.19 15.50
C TRP A 560 -12.83 24.60 14.56
N GLY A 561 -12.41 25.87 14.60
CA GLY A 561 -11.28 26.35 13.83
C GLY A 561 -10.57 27.53 14.51
N GLU A 562 -9.24 27.58 14.39
CA GLU A 562 -8.42 28.72 14.73
C GLU A 562 -7.67 29.14 13.48
N ALA A 563 -8.06 30.24 12.84
CA ALA A 563 -7.39 31.00 11.79
C ALA A 563 -8.37 31.54 10.72
N ASP A 564 -7.90 32.22 9.69
CA ASP A 564 -8.74 32.85 8.64
C ASP A 564 -9.49 31.76 7.84
N LEU A 565 -10.73 31.40 8.29
CA LEU A 565 -11.53 30.32 7.73
C LEU A 565 -12.80 30.85 7.07
N GLU A 566 -13.08 30.40 5.84
CA GLU A 566 -14.40 30.50 5.21
C GLU A 566 -15.16 29.19 5.42
N ASN A 567 -16.26 29.21 6.19
CA ASN A 567 -17.07 28.03 6.47
C ASN A 567 -18.44 28.12 5.80
N ILE A 568 -18.84 27.06 5.07
CA ILE A 568 -20.19 26.88 4.56
C ILE A 568 -20.79 25.67 5.28
N VAL A 569 -21.82 25.89 6.10
CA VAL A 569 -22.43 24.85 6.93
C VAL A 569 -23.94 24.78 6.68
N TRP A 570 -24.47 23.57 6.40
CA TRP A 570 -25.88 23.28 6.21
C TRP A 570 -26.38 22.30 7.26
N GLY A 571 -27.45 22.65 8.01
CA GLY A 571 -28.04 21.81 9.05
C GLY A 571 -28.27 22.57 10.37
N GLU A 572 -28.55 21.88 11.48
CA GLU A 572 -28.54 22.44 12.84
C GLU A 572 -27.08 22.43 13.34
N ASN A 573 -26.53 23.63 13.72
CA ASN A 573 -25.07 23.76 13.81
C ASN A 573 -24.60 24.53 15.04
N ILE A 574 -23.48 24.08 15.63
CA ILE A 574 -22.69 24.81 16.62
C ILE A 574 -21.34 25.16 16.01
N VAL A 575 -21.02 26.46 15.86
CA VAL A 575 -19.75 26.93 15.29
C VAL A 575 -18.96 27.68 16.36
N TRP A 576 -17.70 27.28 16.60
CA TRP A 576 -16.75 27.94 17.50
C TRP A 576 -15.50 28.35 16.74
N GLY A 577 -15.11 29.65 16.81
CA GLY A 577 -13.88 30.11 16.20
C GLY A 577 -13.36 31.38 16.87
N GLU A 578 -12.03 31.55 16.92
CA GLU A 578 -11.36 32.82 17.29
C GLU A 578 -10.61 33.28 16.04
N SER A 579 -11.17 34.24 15.30
CA SER A 579 -10.58 35.19 14.37
C SER A 579 -11.49 35.52 13.17
N LEU A 580 -11.05 36.40 12.25
CA LEU A 580 -11.82 36.93 11.11
C LEU A 580 -12.41 35.75 10.27
N LEU A 581 -13.72 35.50 10.46
CA LEU A 581 -14.43 34.41 9.78
C LEU A 581 -15.58 34.97 8.96
N ASP A 582 -15.62 34.66 7.66
CA ASP A 582 -16.79 34.83 6.80
C ASP A 582 -17.55 33.47 6.77
N ASN A 583 -18.67 33.38 7.52
CA ASN A 583 -19.47 32.18 7.58
C ASN A 583 -20.78 32.30 6.79
N ILE A 584 -21.08 31.33 5.96
CA ILE A 584 -22.41 31.15 5.34
C ILE A 584 -23.08 29.95 6.00
N ILE A 585 -24.17 30.22 6.76
CA ILE A 585 -24.86 29.19 7.54
C ILE A 585 -26.32 29.12 7.13
N TRP A 586 -26.81 27.89 6.86
CA TRP A 586 -28.21 27.60 6.56
C TRP A 586 -28.74 26.64 7.62
N GLY A 587 -29.70 27.11 8.47
CA GLY A 587 -30.30 26.28 9.51
C GLY A 587 -30.53 27.01 10.82
N GLU A 588 -30.82 26.32 11.93
CA GLU A 588 -30.91 26.84 13.27
C GLU A 588 -29.51 26.85 13.92
N MET A 589 -29.09 27.96 14.57
CA MET A 589 -27.72 28.14 15.00
C MET A 589 -27.56 28.76 16.39
N ILE A 590 -26.49 28.36 17.10
CA ILE A 590 -25.99 28.98 18.33
C ILE A 590 -24.59 29.53 18.06
N LEU A 591 -24.37 30.83 18.23
CA LEU A 591 -23.06 31.50 18.05
C LEU A 591 -22.48 31.98 19.38
N ALA A 592 -21.18 31.80 19.58
CA ALA A 592 -20.42 32.38 20.70
C ALA A 592 -19.18 33.12 20.17
N GLU A 593 -19.15 34.43 20.51
CA GLU A 593 -18.09 35.44 20.49
C GLU A 593 -17.71 36.24 19.21
N ASP A 594 -17.13 37.41 19.40
CA ASP A 594 -17.14 38.72 18.77
C ASP A 594 -16.51 38.82 17.37
N ASP A 595 -17.05 39.83 16.54
CA ASP A 595 -16.56 40.30 15.23
C ASP A 595 -16.65 39.28 14.05
N LEU A 596 -17.88 38.81 13.77
CA LEU A 596 -18.16 37.93 12.64
C LEU A 596 -19.07 38.60 11.61
N ASP A 597 -18.67 38.69 10.34
CA ASP A 597 -19.57 38.98 9.23
C ASP A 597 -20.24 37.66 8.78
N ASN A 598 -21.36 37.32 9.43
CA ASN A 598 -22.09 36.09 9.17
C ASN A 598 -23.31 36.32 8.27
N ILE A 599 -23.46 35.50 7.23
CA ILE A 599 -24.71 35.42 6.45
C ILE A 599 -25.49 34.20 6.95
N VAL A 600 -26.57 34.44 7.68
CA VAL A 600 -27.42 33.40 8.27
C VAL A 600 -28.79 33.40 7.60
N TRP A 601 -29.23 32.20 7.13
CA TRP A 601 -30.55 31.95 6.60
C TRP A 601 -31.25 30.89 7.44
N GLY A 602 -32.26 31.30 8.26
CA GLY A 602 -32.98 30.41 9.17
C GLY A 602 -33.37 31.08 10.48
N GLU A 603 -33.89 30.34 11.47
CA GLU A 603 -34.14 30.82 12.82
C GLU A 603 -32.86 30.72 13.65
N SER A 604 -32.33 31.84 14.17
CA SER A 604 -31.08 31.89 14.93
C SER A 604 -31.28 32.36 16.35
N VAL A 605 -30.59 31.73 17.31
CA VAL A 605 -30.50 32.18 18.69
C VAL A 605 -29.08 32.71 18.93
N LEU A 606 -28.95 34.02 19.12
CA LEU A 606 -27.67 34.67 19.43
C LEU A 606 -27.48 34.68 20.96
N ILE A 607 -26.47 33.98 21.46
CA ILE A 607 -26.05 34.09 22.86
C ILE A 607 -24.83 35.01 22.88
N LEU A 608 -25.05 36.28 23.20
CA LEU A 608 -23.99 37.24 23.48
C LEU A 608 -23.31 36.83 24.80
N GLY A 609 -22.02 36.52 24.74
CA GLY A 609 -21.20 36.30 25.93
C GLY A 609 -21.17 37.52 26.85
N GLY A 610 -22.02 37.50 27.82
CA GLY A 610 -22.01 38.47 28.90
C GLY A 610 -21.30 37.89 30.12
N VAL A 611 -20.20 38.53 30.48
CA VAL A 611 -19.44 38.38 31.72
C VAL A 611 -20.30 37.93 32.89
N LEU A 612 -19.99 36.78 33.51
CA LEU A 612 -20.17 36.54 34.93
C LEU A 612 -18.87 36.10 35.58
#